data_fecb0386e0ed3bbf5b14da4cb4e45f69
#
_entry.id   fecb0386e0ed3bbf5b14da4cb4e45f69
#
_cell.length_a   1.000
_cell.length_b   1.000
_cell.length_c   1.000
_cell.angle_alpha   90.00
_cell.angle_beta   90.00
_cell.angle_gamma   90.00
#
_symmetry.space_group_name_H-M   'P 1'
#
loop_
_entity.id
_entity.type
_entity.pdbx_description
1 polymer ?
#
loop_
_entity_poly.entity_id
_entity_poly.type
_entity_poly.pdbx_seq_one_letter_code
_entity_poly.pdbx_strand_id
1 'polypeptide(L)'
;MFSRIRSAARILLKGDPRKNKRNPIPAITAEELAEIKQFFPREKFFIFGHARSGTTLLMRLTRLHPEVHCNYQAHFFTRRPLLKSLVNTPEAEEWLTRKSNRWNQGSDLSPLVLRAIADFIMERDAAKEGKRIVGDKSPSSTIHGQAVRDMRVVYPDAKLVYIVRDGRDVLISERFRNFVEESKFLSSEDKCIIEDLRKDQTPFTNGTRSIFTESFIRRVAKGWVANVKETEDEAGRLFPQKYFGMRFEDLLSMPFDEMSKLWRFLGVKKIDKYLVKKIKAEMESNPDEEWQAKRNEGIASFLPKGQAGNWSRLFTEKDKSIFKEVAGEILIKWKYAKDLNW
;
A
#
# COMPACT_ATOMS: atom_id res chain seq x y z
N MET A 1 -41.75 21.82 0.16
CA MET A 1 -40.95 22.54 1.17
C MET A 1 -41.09 21.94 2.56
N PHE A 2 -42.33 21.69 3.06
CA PHE A 2 -42.60 21.13 4.39
C PHE A 2 -42.01 19.75 4.68
N SER A 3 -41.85 18.86 3.69
CA SER A 3 -41.25 17.53 3.90
C SER A 3 -39.74 17.60 4.22
N ARG A 4 -39.04 18.53 3.60
CA ARG A 4 -37.58 18.74 3.85
C ARG A 4 -37.31 19.33 5.22
N ILE A 5 -38.21 20.25 5.69
CA ILE A 5 -38.10 20.84 7.01
C ILE A 5 -38.41 19.79 8.09
N ARG A 6 -39.40 18.93 7.90
CA ARG A 6 -39.69 17.80 8.79
C ARG A 6 -38.54 16.79 8.85
N SER A 7 -37.89 16.50 7.72
CA SER A 7 -36.72 15.63 7.70
C SER A 7 -35.54 16.26 8.44
N ALA A 8 -35.28 17.55 8.22
CA ALA A 8 -34.20 18.28 8.94
C ALA A 8 -34.45 18.35 10.46
N ALA A 9 -35.68 18.65 10.86
CA ALA A 9 -36.09 18.65 12.27
C ALA A 9 -35.97 17.25 12.90
N ARG A 10 -36.29 16.19 12.17
CA ARG A 10 -36.17 14.80 12.65
C ARG A 10 -34.71 14.41 12.83
N ILE A 11 -33.81 14.87 11.93
CA ILE A 11 -32.35 14.67 12.02
C ILE A 11 -31.77 15.44 13.22
N LEU A 12 -32.21 16.67 13.45
CA LEU A 12 -31.79 17.50 14.59
C LEU A 12 -32.26 16.94 15.94
N LEU A 13 -33.49 16.40 16.02
CA LEU A 13 -34.06 15.90 17.27
C LEU A 13 -33.74 14.45 17.59
N LYS A 14 -33.51 13.59 16.59
CA LYS A 14 -33.26 12.14 16.75
C LYS A 14 -31.84 11.69 16.30
N GLY A 15 -31.02 12.63 15.87
CA GLY A 15 -29.76 12.32 15.19
C GLY A 15 -29.98 11.84 13.75
N ASP A 16 -28.99 11.96 12.91
CA ASP A 16 -29.02 11.42 11.53
C ASP A 16 -29.14 9.89 11.61
N PRO A 17 -30.24 9.27 11.16
CA PRO A 17 -30.37 7.80 11.14
C PRO A 17 -29.25 7.12 10.32
N ARG A 18 -28.57 7.88 9.43
CA ARG A 18 -27.36 7.43 8.71
C ARG A 18 -26.12 7.37 9.60
N LYS A 19 -26.15 7.87 10.86
CA LYS A 19 -25.10 7.77 11.87
C LYS A 19 -25.15 6.51 12.72
N ASN A 20 -26.15 5.65 12.56
CA ASN A 20 -26.08 4.32 13.16
C ASN A 20 -24.93 3.57 12.49
N LYS A 21 -23.77 3.60 13.14
CA LYS A 21 -22.63 2.79 12.73
C LYS A 21 -23.08 1.35 12.79
N ARG A 22 -23.02 0.66 11.67
CA ARG A 22 -23.16 -0.77 11.61
C ARG A 22 -22.30 -1.45 12.70
N ASN A 23 -22.79 -2.55 13.26
CA ASN A 23 -21.99 -3.44 14.09
C ASN A 23 -20.71 -3.87 13.35
N PRO A 24 -19.59 -4.08 14.05
CA PRO A 24 -18.38 -4.58 13.42
C PRO A 24 -18.69 -5.85 12.62
N ILE A 25 -18.18 -5.92 11.37
CA ILE A 25 -18.29 -7.12 10.54
C ILE A 25 -17.55 -8.24 11.27
N PRO A 26 -18.17 -9.40 11.50
CA PRO A 26 -17.52 -10.54 12.14
C PRO A 26 -16.40 -11.08 11.25
N ALA A 27 -15.41 -11.72 11.86
CA ALA A 27 -14.40 -12.45 11.09
C ALA A 27 -15.03 -13.66 10.40
N ILE A 28 -14.60 -13.93 9.15
CA ILE A 28 -15.00 -15.13 8.42
C ILE A 28 -14.62 -16.38 9.24
N THR A 29 -15.55 -17.32 9.35
CA THR A 29 -15.33 -18.55 10.11
C THR A 29 -14.54 -19.59 9.30
N ALA A 30 -14.13 -20.68 9.95
CA ALA A 30 -13.42 -21.77 9.27
C ALA A 30 -14.34 -22.51 8.29
N GLU A 31 -15.62 -22.65 8.63
CA GLU A 31 -16.65 -23.29 7.80
C GLU A 31 -16.92 -22.44 6.55
N GLU A 32 -17.18 -21.16 6.72
CA GLU A 32 -17.37 -20.21 5.60
C GLU A 32 -16.14 -20.15 4.69
N LEU A 33 -14.93 -20.23 5.28
CA LEU A 33 -13.68 -20.28 4.52
C LEU A 33 -13.56 -21.58 3.70
N ALA A 34 -13.98 -22.71 4.25
CA ALA A 34 -14.00 -23.98 3.54
C ALA A 34 -15.02 -23.97 2.40
N GLU A 35 -16.18 -23.38 2.62
CA GLU A 35 -17.23 -23.21 1.62
C GLU A 35 -16.75 -22.34 0.44
N ILE A 36 -16.24 -21.14 0.70
CA ILE A 36 -15.83 -20.20 -0.36
C ILE A 36 -14.67 -20.75 -1.19
N LYS A 37 -13.79 -21.54 -0.61
CA LYS A 37 -12.68 -22.20 -1.32
C LYS A 37 -13.11 -23.25 -2.35
N GLN A 38 -14.33 -23.74 -2.28
CA GLN A 38 -14.88 -24.61 -3.32
C GLN A 38 -15.09 -23.86 -4.64
N PHE A 39 -15.41 -22.56 -4.55
CA PHE A 39 -15.63 -21.68 -5.70
C PHE A 39 -14.35 -20.93 -6.11
N PHE A 40 -13.53 -20.54 -5.14
CA PHE A 40 -12.32 -19.76 -5.34
C PHE A 40 -11.09 -20.42 -4.68
N PRO A 41 -10.56 -21.51 -5.28
CA PRO A 41 -9.60 -22.40 -4.64
C PRO A 41 -8.16 -21.88 -4.59
N ARG A 42 -7.83 -20.76 -5.28
CA ARG A 42 -6.45 -20.30 -5.41
C ARG A 42 -5.92 -19.73 -4.10
N GLU A 43 -4.62 -19.94 -3.85
CA GLU A 43 -3.91 -19.34 -2.72
C GLU A 43 -3.86 -17.81 -2.87
N LYS A 44 -4.11 -17.10 -1.76
CA LYS A 44 -4.19 -15.63 -1.75
C LYS A 44 -3.00 -14.99 -1.05
N PHE A 45 -2.54 -13.85 -1.61
CA PHE A 45 -1.59 -12.97 -0.92
C PHE A 45 -1.89 -11.50 -1.20
N PHE A 46 -1.39 -10.63 -0.32
CA PHE A 46 -1.48 -9.18 -0.48
C PHE A 46 -0.10 -8.55 -0.32
N ILE A 47 0.23 -7.61 -1.21
CA ILE A 47 1.44 -6.79 -1.11
C ILE A 47 1.05 -5.42 -0.60
N PHE A 48 1.46 -5.11 0.62
CA PHE A 48 1.33 -3.79 1.23
C PHE A 48 2.69 -3.09 1.28
N GLY A 49 2.67 -1.79 1.51
CA GLY A 49 3.83 -0.94 1.68
C GLY A 49 3.39 0.53 1.72
N HIS A 50 4.23 1.41 2.21
CA HIS A 50 4.02 2.83 2.02
C HIS A 50 4.07 3.16 0.52
N ALA A 51 3.27 4.13 0.06
CA ALA A 51 3.40 4.62 -1.31
C ALA A 51 4.88 5.01 -1.58
N ARG A 52 5.35 4.84 -2.80
CA ARG A 52 6.74 5.12 -3.21
C ARG A 52 7.81 4.15 -2.67
N SER A 53 7.42 3.02 -2.09
CA SER A 53 8.32 2.00 -1.55
C SER A 53 8.66 0.87 -2.53
N GLY A 54 8.46 1.05 -3.84
CA GLY A 54 8.81 0.03 -4.84
C GLY A 54 7.79 -1.09 -5.00
N THR A 55 6.58 -0.96 -4.45
CA THR A 55 5.52 -1.98 -4.55
C THR A 55 5.17 -2.37 -5.99
N THR A 56 5.28 -1.44 -6.96
CA THR A 56 5.01 -1.73 -8.38
C THR A 56 6.09 -2.61 -8.98
N LEU A 57 7.36 -2.34 -8.71
CA LEU A 57 8.47 -3.21 -9.14
C LEU A 57 8.30 -4.60 -8.52
N LEU A 58 8.05 -4.67 -7.22
CA LEU A 58 7.83 -5.95 -6.53
C LEU A 58 6.70 -6.76 -7.16
N MET A 59 5.56 -6.13 -7.46
CA MET A 59 4.44 -6.80 -8.14
C MET A 59 4.85 -7.34 -9.51
N ARG A 60 5.55 -6.53 -10.32
CA ARG A 60 5.99 -6.94 -11.66
C ARG A 60 6.94 -8.13 -11.58
N LEU A 61 7.93 -8.09 -10.68
CA LEU A 61 8.85 -9.20 -10.43
C LEU A 61 8.10 -10.45 -9.91
N THR A 62 7.13 -10.27 -9.03
CA THR A 62 6.32 -11.38 -8.48
C THR A 62 5.59 -12.14 -9.59
N ARG A 63 5.07 -11.44 -10.60
CA ARG A 63 4.35 -12.01 -11.76
C ARG A 63 5.25 -12.75 -12.74
N LEU A 64 6.56 -12.60 -12.68
CA LEU A 64 7.47 -13.34 -13.58
C LEU A 64 7.41 -14.84 -13.37
N HIS A 65 7.00 -15.28 -12.17
CA HIS A 65 6.83 -16.70 -11.91
C HIS A 65 5.56 -17.25 -12.59
N PRO A 66 5.66 -18.40 -13.32
CA PRO A 66 4.54 -18.95 -14.08
C PRO A 66 3.31 -19.34 -13.23
N GLU A 67 3.49 -19.62 -11.94
CA GLU A 67 2.39 -19.97 -11.03
C GLU A 67 1.70 -18.77 -10.38
N VAL A 68 2.26 -17.56 -10.48
CA VAL A 68 1.84 -16.41 -9.67
C VAL A 68 1.20 -15.32 -10.53
N HIS A 69 0.03 -14.87 -10.15
CA HIS A 69 -0.62 -13.66 -10.64
C HIS A 69 -0.73 -12.61 -9.52
N CYS A 70 -0.64 -11.35 -9.86
CA CYS A 70 -0.84 -10.26 -8.90
C CYS A 70 -1.55 -9.10 -9.57
N ASN A 71 -2.70 -8.70 -9.02
CA ASN A 71 -3.49 -7.58 -9.50
C ASN A 71 -2.83 -6.25 -9.16
N TYR A 72 -3.19 -5.24 -9.93
CA TYR A 72 -2.67 -3.89 -9.78
C TYR A 72 -3.68 -3.00 -9.04
N GLN A 73 -3.49 -2.79 -7.74
CA GLN A 73 -4.16 -1.79 -6.93
C GLN A 73 -5.70 -1.88 -6.88
N ALA A 74 -6.25 -3.04 -6.54
CA ALA A 74 -7.67 -3.15 -6.24
C ALA A 74 -8.05 -2.38 -4.94
N HIS A 75 -7.06 -2.11 -4.08
CA HIS A 75 -7.22 -1.29 -2.87
C HIS A 75 -8.34 -1.77 -1.92
N PHE A 76 -8.56 -3.06 -1.80
CA PHE A 76 -9.62 -3.61 -0.94
C PHE A 76 -9.56 -3.09 0.50
N PHE A 77 -8.35 -2.88 1.04
CA PHE A 77 -8.13 -2.51 2.45
C PHE A 77 -7.34 -1.21 2.64
N THR A 78 -6.75 -0.65 1.61
CA THR A 78 -5.68 0.35 1.70
C THR A 78 -6.06 1.74 1.21
N ARG A 79 -7.23 1.90 0.56
CA ARG A 79 -7.73 3.18 0.06
C ARG A 79 -9.25 3.22 0.13
N ARG A 80 -9.79 4.37 0.52
CA ARG A 80 -11.25 4.59 0.53
C ARG A 80 -11.80 4.84 -0.89
N PRO A 81 -13.00 4.32 -1.25
CA PRO A 81 -13.84 3.47 -0.41
C PRO A 81 -13.21 2.09 -0.21
N LEU A 82 -13.31 1.53 1.00
CA LEU A 82 -12.79 0.20 1.33
C LEU A 82 -13.79 -0.87 0.89
N LEU A 83 -13.33 -2.10 0.68
CA LEU A 83 -14.17 -3.25 0.35
C LEU A 83 -15.37 -3.37 1.30
N LYS A 84 -15.14 -3.21 2.61
CA LYS A 84 -16.20 -3.26 3.64
C LYS A 84 -17.31 -2.24 3.46
N SER A 85 -17.11 -1.16 2.70
CA SER A 85 -18.17 -0.18 2.43
C SER A 85 -19.30 -0.72 1.57
N LEU A 86 -19.10 -1.82 0.84
CA LEU A 86 -20.13 -2.49 0.06
C LEU A 86 -21.26 -3.05 0.91
N VAL A 87 -20.99 -3.38 2.16
CA VAL A 87 -21.96 -3.96 3.09
C VAL A 87 -22.25 -3.04 4.29
N ASN A 88 -21.82 -1.78 4.24
CA ASN A 88 -21.85 -0.86 5.39
C ASN A 88 -23.07 0.10 5.36
N THR A 89 -24.09 -0.19 4.55
CA THR A 89 -25.36 0.54 4.61
C THR A 89 -26.35 -0.19 5.53
N PRO A 90 -27.28 0.54 6.18
CA PRO A 90 -28.31 -0.09 7.00
C PRO A 90 -29.14 -1.14 6.26
N GLU A 91 -29.41 -0.90 4.98
CA GLU A 91 -30.18 -1.81 4.14
C GLU A 91 -29.39 -3.10 3.84
N ALA A 92 -28.11 -2.97 3.53
CA ALA A 92 -27.24 -4.12 3.30
C ALA A 92 -27.03 -4.93 4.59
N GLU A 93 -26.83 -4.23 5.72
CA GLU A 93 -26.73 -4.89 7.03
C GLU A 93 -28.01 -5.65 7.35
N GLU A 94 -29.18 -5.00 7.25
CA GLU A 94 -30.45 -5.66 7.49
C GLU A 94 -30.63 -6.89 6.60
N TRP A 95 -30.32 -6.77 5.31
CA TRP A 95 -30.46 -7.88 4.36
C TRP A 95 -29.52 -9.06 4.68
N LEU A 96 -28.26 -8.79 5.01
CA LEU A 96 -27.25 -9.81 5.26
C LEU A 96 -27.34 -10.45 6.65
N THR A 97 -27.96 -9.77 7.63
CA THR A 97 -27.98 -10.20 9.04
C THR A 97 -29.37 -10.55 9.56
N ARG A 98 -30.43 -10.39 8.74
CA ARG A 98 -31.82 -10.59 9.18
C ARG A 98 -32.08 -12.00 9.69
N LYS A 99 -32.28 -12.15 10.97
CA LYS A 99 -32.51 -13.45 11.64
C LYS A 99 -33.74 -14.22 11.14
N SER A 100 -34.74 -13.52 10.56
CA SER A 100 -35.93 -14.14 9.96
C SER A 100 -35.66 -14.73 8.57
N ASN A 101 -34.52 -14.44 7.94
CA ASN A 101 -34.17 -15.01 6.64
C ASN A 101 -33.70 -16.45 6.81
N ARG A 102 -34.37 -17.36 6.13
CA ARG A 102 -33.98 -18.78 6.15
C ARG A 102 -32.72 -19.07 5.35
N TRP A 103 -32.42 -18.25 4.35
CA TRP A 103 -31.28 -18.41 3.45
C TRP A 103 -29.91 -18.15 4.10
N ASN A 104 -29.85 -17.30 5.11
CA ASN A 104 -28.62 -16.99 5.86
C ASN A 104 -28.50 -17.77 7.18
N GLN A 105 -29.50 -18.61 7.51
CA GLN A 105 -29.56 -19.41 8.74
C GLN A 105 -29.31 -18.59 10.02
N GLY A 106 -29.64 -17.31 9.99
CA GLY A 106 -29.44 -16.38 11.13
C GLY A 106 -28.01 -15.87 11.30
N SER A 107 -27.11 -16.15 10.37
CA SER A 107 -25.72 -15.69 10.38
C SER A 107 -25.57 -14.33 9.67
N ASP A 108 -24.50 -13.58 10.01
CA ASP A 108 -24.09 -12.41 9.24
C ASP A 108 -23.22 -12.87 8.05
N LEU A 109 -23.75 -12.82 6.85
CA LEU A 109 -23.04 -13.23 5.63
C LEU A 109 -22.10 -12.17 5.05
N SER A 110 -21.94 -11.04 5.71
CA SER A 110 -21.10 -9.94 5.20
C SER A 110 -19.66 -10.35 4.93
N PRO A 111 -18.96 -11.09 5.81
CA PRO A 111 -17.59 -11.49 5.53
C PRO A 111 -17.50 -12.41 4.31
N LEU A 112 -18.46 -13.33 4.14
CA LEU A 112 -18.50 -14.26 3.00
C LEU A 112 -18.74 -13.50 1.68
N VAL A 113 -19.69 -12.55 1.66
CA VAL A 113 -19.98 -11.72 0.49
C VAL A 113 -18.76 -10.87 0.09
N LEU A 114 -18.11 -10.23 1.07
CA LEU A 114 -16.90 -9.44 0.81
C LEU A 114 -15.76 -10.31 0.26
N ARG A 115 -15.60 -11.50 0.81
CA ARG A 115 -14.61 -12.47 0.34
C ARG A 115 -14.91 -12.91 -1.09
N ALA A 116 -16.15 -13.27 -1.40
CA ALA A 116 -16.55 -13.73 -2.75
C ALA A 116 -16.32 -12.66 -3.81
N ILE A 117 -16.68 -11.39 -3.53
CA ILE A 117 -16.46 -10.28 -4.45
C ILE A 117 -14.96 -10.07 -4.71
N ALA A 118 -14.14 -10.04 -3.66
CA ALA A 118 -12.71 -9.82 -3.80
C ALA A 118 -12.02 -11.02 -4.49
N ASP A 119 -12.40 -12.26 -4.18
CA ASP A 119 -11.87 -13.46 -4.81
C ASP A 119 -12.25 -13.52 -6.30
N PHE A 120 -13.49 -13.16 -6.66
CA PHE A 120 -13.89 -13.06 -8.06
C PHE A 120 -13.01 -12.06 -8.84
N ILE A 121 -12.78 -10.86 -8.28
CA ILE A 121 -11.94 -9.85 -8.90
C ILE A 121 -10.50 -10.36 -9.08
N MET A 122 -9.94 -11.00 -8.03
CA MET A 122 -8.56 -11.48 -8.06
C MET A 122 -8.37 -12.68 -8.96
N GLU A 123 -9.30 -13.66 -8.92
CA GLU A 123 -9.12 -14.93 -9.63
C GLU A 123 -9.51 -14.88 -11.10
N ARG A 124 -10.36 -13.92 -11.50
CA ARG A 124 -10.87 -13.81 -12.87
C ARG A 124 -9.78 -13.87 -13.94
N ASP A 125 -8.71 -13.09 -13.76
CA ASP A 125 -7.63 -13.01 -14.73
C ASP A 125 -6.59 -14.11 -14.49
N ALA A 126 -6.32 -14.44 -13.23
CA ALA A 126 -5.46 -15.56 -12.86
C ALA A 126 -5.97 -16.92 -13.40
N ALA A 127 -7.29 -17.09 -13.44
CA ALA A 127 -7.92 -18.29 -14.00
C ALA A 127 -7.63 -18.46 -15.50
N LYS A 128 -7.74 -17.36 -16.26
CA LYS A 128 -7.45 -17.34 -17.71
C LYS A 128 -5.99 -17.67 -18.00
N GLU A 129 -5.09 -17.23 -17.11
CA GLU A 129 -3.65 -17.46 -17.24
C GLU A 129 -3.19 -18.80 -16.65
N GLY A 130 -4.08 -19.63 -16.10
CA GLY A 130 -3.74 -20.89 -15.44
C GLY A 130 -2.90 -20.74 -14.17
N LYS A 131 -2.91 -19.58 -13.52
CA LYS A 131 -2.12 -19.28 -12.32
C LYS A 131 -2.75 -19.90 -11.09
N ARG A 132 -1.91 -20.42 -10.18
CA ARG A 132 -2.36 -21.11 -8.95
C ARG A 132 -2.37 -20.19 -7.73
N ILE A 133 -1.49 -19.19 -7.69
CA ILE A 133 -1.33 -18.24 -6.59
C ILE A 133 -1.74 -16.88 -7.11
N VAL A 134 -2.62 -16.19 -6.41
CA VAL A 134 -3.14 -14.90 -6.82
C VAL A 134 -3.06 -13.87 -5.69
N GLY A 135 -2.66 -12.66 -6.01
CA GLY A 135 -2.58 -11.57 -5.04
C GLY A 135 -3.04 -10.24 -5.58
N ASP A 136 -3.02 -9.25 -4.69
CA ASP A 136 -3.24 -7.85 -5.02
C ASP A 136 -2.14 -6.98 -4.41
N LYS A 137 -1.64 -6.03 -5.19
CA LYS A 137 -0.66 -5.05 -4.74
C LYS A 137 -1.34 -3.71 -4.51
N SER A 138 -1.40 -3.29 -3.26
CA SER A 138 -2.11 -2.08 -2.86
C SER A 138 -1.35 -1.31 -1.78
N PRO A 139 -0.50 -0.34 -2.17
CA PRO A 139 0.20 0.53 -1.22
C PRO A 139 -0.75 1.51 -0.54
N SER A 140 -0.36 2.03 0.62
CA SER A 140 -1.09 3.09 1.33
C SER A 140 -0.14 4.05 2.01
N SER A 141 -0.48 5.34 1.98
CA SER A 141 0.15 6.38 2.80
C SER A 141 -0.76 6.88 3.93
N THR A 142 -2.01 6.40 4.00
CA THR A 142 -3.04 6.95 4.89
C THR A 142 -3.77 5.91 5.73
N ILE A 143 -3.76 4.64 5.33
CA ILE A 143 -4.34 3.53 6.08
C ILE A 143 -3.22 2.54 6.37
N HIS A 144 -2.93 2.30 7.63
CA HIS A 144 -1.77 1.56 8.11
C HIS A 144 -2.17 0.21 8.70
N GLY A 145 -1.95 -0.02 9.99
CA GLY A 145 -2.35 -1.24 10.69
C GLY A 145 -3.83 -1.60 10.56
N GLN A 146 -4.71 -0.62 10.35
CA GLN A 146 -6.12 -0.88 10.06
C GLN A 146 -6.33 -1.72 8.80
N ALA A 147 -5.50 -1.55 7.76
CA ALA A 147 -5.58 -2.40 6.56
C ALA A 147 -5.31 -3.87 6.87
N VAL A 148 -4.37 -4.14 7.77
CA VAL A 148 -4.02 -5.50 8.22
C VAL A 148 -5.17 -6.11 9.03
N ARG A 149 -5.78 -5.31 9.94
CA ARG A 149 -6.96 -5.75 10.71
C ARG A 149 -8.14 -6.06 9.80
N ASP A 150 -8.47 -5.16 8.87
CA ASP A 150 -9.56 -5.36 7.92
C ASP A 150 -9.30 -6.56 7.00
N MET A 151 -8.06 -6.76 6.57
CA MET A 151 -7.66 -7.95 5.82
C MET A 151 -7.87 -9.23 6.63
N ARG A 152 -7.51 -9.24 7.91
CA ARG A 152 -7.66 -10.41 8.79
C ARG A 152 -9.11 -10.87 8.92
N VAL A 153 -10.06 -9.94 8.93
CA VAL A 153 -11.50 -10.24 9.01
C VAL A 153 -11.96 -11.11 7.85
N VAL A 154 -11.49 -10.83 6.63
CA VAL A 154 -11.95 -11.45 5.38
C VAL A 154 -10.97 -12.53 4.88
N TYR A 155 -9.68 -12.38 5.16
CA TYR A 155 -8.59 -13.21 4.64
C TYR A 155 -7.66 -13.75 5.74
N PRO A 156 -8.17 -14.52 6.71
CA PRO A 156 -7.33 -15.10 7.77
C PRO A 156 -6.33 -16.13 7.25
N ASP A 157 -6.58 -16.67 6.06
CA ASP A 157 -5.78 -17.68 5.38
C ASP A 157 -4.74 -17.11 4.41
N ALA A 158 -4.87 -15.86 3.99
CA ALA A 158 -3.95 -15.24 3.03
C ALA A 158 -2.57 -14.93 3.62
N LYS A 159 -1.59 -14.76 2.73
CA LYS A 159 -0.24 -14.32 3.06
C LYS A 159 -0.13 -12.80 2.90
N LEU A 160 0.56 -12.15 3.81
CA LEU A 160 0.86 -10.72 3.77
C LEU A 160 2.33 -10.50 3.45
N VAL A 161 2.59 -9.80 2.36
CA VAL A 161 3.91 -9.32 1.96
C VAL A 161 3.98 -7.83 2.23
N TYR A 162 5.02 -7.38 2.89
CA TYR A 162 5.22 -5.97 3.20
C TYR A 162 6.59 -5.50 2.75
N ILE A 163 6.63 -4.50 1.87
CA ILE A 163 7.87 -3.90 1.40
C ILE A 163 8.08 -2.53 2.05
N VAL A 164 9.26 -2.36 2.64
CA VAL A 164 9.73 -1.12 3.23
C VAL A 164 10.86 -0.54 2.38
N ARG A 165 10.86 0.76 2.20
CA ARG A 165 11.95 1.52 1.60
C ARG A 165 12.47 2.54 2.59
N ASP A 166 13.74 2.92 2.48
CA ASP A 166 14.31 4.01 3.26
C ASP A 166 13.39 5.24 3.22
N GLY A 167 12.93 5.65 4.40
CA GLY A 167 11.98 6.76 4.54
C GLY A 167 12.50 8.09 4.00
N ARG A 168 13.81 8.27 3.96
CA ARG A 168 14.48 9.44 3.39
C ARG A 168 14.29 9.51 1.87
N ASP A 169 14.43 8.37 1.19
CA ASP A 169 14.16 8.27 -0.26
C ASP A 169 12.66 8.29 -0.59
N VAL A 170 11.82 7.78 0.32
CA VAL A 170 10.37 7.93 0.22
C VAL A 170 9.98 9.40 0.26
N LEU A 171 10.56 10.19 1.19
CA LEU A 171 10.32 11.63 1.31
C LEU A 171 10.65 12.37 0.01
N ILE A 172 11.79 12.07 -0.61
CA ILE A 172 12.19 12.66 -1.91
C ILE A 172 11.17 12.29 -2.99
N SER A 173 10.83 11.01 -3.10
CA SER A 173 9.89 10.54 -4.12
C SER A 173 8.49 11.14 -3.96
N GLU A 174 8.01 11.33 -2.73
CA GLU A 174 6.76 12.04 -2.43
C GLU A 174 6.86 13.53 -2.77
N ARG A 175 8.01 14.17 -2.51
CA ARG A 175 8.20 15.58 -2.83
C ARG A 175 8.07 15.85 -4.32
N PHE A 176 8.76 15.07 -5.15
CA PHE A 176 8.66 15.23 -6.61
C PHE A 176 7.28 14.87 -7.15
N ARG A 177 6.62 13.85 -6.57
CA ARG A 177 5.22 13.57 -6.90
C ARG A 177 4.32 14.77 -6.58
N ASN A 178 4.51 15.37 -5.41
CA ASN A 178 3.75 16.55 -4.99
C ASN A 178 3.95 17.72 -5.96
N PHE A 179 5.18 18.00 -6.38
CA PHE A 179 5.47 19.06 -7.35
C PHE A 179 4.79 18.84 -8.71
N VAL A 180 4.70 17.59 -9.16
CA VAL A 180 4.21 17.25 -10.49
C VAL A 180 2.69 16.99 -10.51
N GLU A 181 2.18 16.23 -9.53
CA GLU A 181 0.78 15.75 -9.55
C GLU A 181 -0.18 16.61 -8.74
N GLU A 182 0.32 17.26 -7.70
CA GLU A 182 -0.49 18.00 -6.73
C GLU A 182 -0.28 19.52 -6.80
N SER A 183 0.09 20.03 -7.98
CA SER A 183 0.44 21.45 -8.18
C SER A 183 -0.61 22.44 -7.69
N LYS A 184 -1.88 22.04 -7.66
CA LYS A 184 -2.99 22.86 -7.13
C LYS A 184 -2.96 23.09 -5.61
N PHE A 185 -2.26 22.23 -4.87
CA PHE A 185 -2.19 22.28 -3.40
C PHE A 185 -0.84 22.77 -2.88
N LEU A 186 0.00 23.31 -3.76
CA LEU A 186 1.31 23.84 -3.39
C LEU A 186 1.17 25.19 -2.66
N SER A 187 1.89 25.33 -1.56
CA SER A 187 2.04 26.59 -0.86
C SER A 187 2.83 27.62 -1.68
N SER A 188 2.83 28.89 -1.27
CA SER A 188 3.68 29.90 -1.90
C SER A 188 5.16 29.55 -1.78
N GLU A 189 5.58 28.99 -0.64
CA GLU A 189 6.96 28.52 -0.41
C GLU A 189 7.31 27.37 -1.37
N ASP A 190 6.42 26.39 -1.56
CA ASP A 190 6.62 25.30 -2.53
C ASP A 190 6.82 25.82 -3.96
N LYS A 191 6.04 26.82 -4.36
CA LYS A 191 6.15 27.46 -5.69
C LYS A 191 7.50 28.14 -5.88
N CYS A 192 7.96 28.90 -4.87
CA CYS A 192 9.30 29.51 -4.90
C CYS A 192 10.41 28.45 -5.02
N ILE A 193 10.30 27.32 -4.27
CA ILE A 193 11.26 26.23 -4.36
C ILE A 193 11.30 25.66 -5.79
N ILE A 194 10.15 25.46 -6.43
CA ILE A 194 10.07 24.95 -7.82
C ILE A 194 10.68 25.94 -8.82
N GLU A 195 10.38 27.23 -8.68
CA GLU A 195 10.92 28.27 -9.55
C GLU A 195 12.44 28.34 -9.45
N ASP A 196 12.97 28.29 -8.24
CA ASP A 196 14.40 28.32 -8.03
C ASP A 196 15.08 27.04 -8.49
N LEU A 197 14.47 25.87 -8.27
CA LEU A 197 14.94 24.58 -8.77
C LEU A 197 15.01 24.55 -10.32
N ARG A 198 14.09 25.23 -10.99
CA ARG A 198 14.12 25.37 -12.46
C ARG A 198 15.21 26.29 -12.96
N LYS A 199 15.57 27.34 -12.16
CA LYS A 199 16.63 28.28 -12.52
C LYS A 199 18.03 27.68 -12.33
N ASP A 200 18.26 27.04 -11.17
CA ASP A 200 19.54 26.40 -10.82
C ASP A 200 19.32 25.21 -9.88
N GLN A 201 19.66 24.04 -10.34
CA GLN A 201 19.54 22.78 -9.58
C GLN A 201 20.72 22.54 -8.63
N THR A 202 21.85 23.24 -8.83
CA THR A 202 23.09 22.97 -8.13
C THR A 202 22.99 23.11 -6.60
N PRO A 203 22.36 24.16 -6.04
CA PRO A 203 22.22 24.28 -4.57
C PRO A 203 21.40 23.17 -3.94
N PHE A 204 20.45 22.61 -4.69
CA PHE A 204 19.58 21.53 -4.23
C PHE A 204 20.23 20.15 -4.33
N THR A 205 21.06 19.94 -5.36
CA THR A 205 21.72 18.65 -5.59
C THR A 205 22.98 18.46 -4.76
N ASN A 206 23.56 19.53 -4.22
CA ASN A 206 24.69 19.49 -3.31
C ASN A 206 24.32 19.63 -1.82
N GLY A 207 23.01 19.65 -1.51
CA GLY A 207 22.51 19.71 -0.14
C GLY A 207 22.67 21.07 0.56
N THR A 208 23.00 22.17 -0.15
CA THR A 208 23.11 23.50 0.45
C THR A 208 21.74 24.18 0.58
N ARG A 209 20.78 23.80 -0.24
CA ARG A 209 19.41 24.31 -0.19
C ARG A 209 18.41 23.16 -0.17
N SER A 210 17.42 23.25 0.71
CA SER A 210 16.39 22.22 0.84
C SER A 210 15.35 22.30 -0.30
N ILE A 211 14.93 21.13 -0.80
CA ILE A 211 13.74 20.99 -1.65
C ILE A 211 12.45 20.88 -0.82
N PHE A 212 12.55 20.88 0.49
CA PHE A 212 11.43 20.62 1.40
C PHE A 212 11.08 21.86 2.22
N THR A 213 9.83 21.91 2.68
CA THR A 213 9.44 22.68 3.85
C THR A 213 9.50 21.78 5.09
N GLU A 214 9.72 22.35 6.28
CA GLU A 214 9.75 21.56 7.53
C GLU A 214 8.43 20.82 7.76
N SER A 215 7.30 21.48 7.49
CA SER A 215 5.97 20.88 7.62
C SER A 215 5.79 19.65 6.71
N PHE A 216 6.35 19.70 5.50
CA PHE A 216 6.34 18.58 4.58
C PHE A 216 7.15 17.40 5.11
N ILE A 217 8.39 17.64 5.57
CA ILE A 217 9.25 16.61 6.16
C ILE A 217 8.53 15.92 7.32
N ARG A 218 8.07 16.71 8.30
CA ARG A 218 7.40 16.17 9.49
C ARG A 218 6.15 15.36 9.16
N ARG A 219 5.33 15.85 8.23
CA ARG A 219 4.10 15.16 7.80
C ARG A 219 4.39 13.83 7.13
N VAL A 220 5.30 13.79 6.17
CA VAL A 220 5.62 12.57 5.43
C VAL A 220 6.39 11.58 6.29
N ALA A 221 7.34 12.04 7.10
CA ALA A 221 8.08 11.19 8.04
C ALA A 221 7.15 10.53 9.06
N LYS A 222 6.22 11.29 9.68
CA LYS A 222 5.21 10.73 10.59
C LYS A 222 4.32 9.69 9.90
N GLY A 223 3.88 9.96 8.67
CA GLY A 223 3.08 9.02 7.89
C GLY A 223 3.85 7.74 7.57
N TRP A 224 5.12 7.85 7.19
CA TRP A 224 5.99 6.70 6.93
C TRP A 224 6.23 5.87 8.20
N VAL A 225 6.57 6.50 9.32
CA VAL A 225 6.75 5.84 10.62
C VAL A 225 5.49 5.10 11.05
N ALA A 226 4.34 5.76 10.99
CA ALA A 226 3.06 5.14 11.34
C ALA A 226 2.75 3.94 10.43
N ASN A 227 2.98 4.08 9.11
CA ASN A 227 2.76 2.99 8.17
C ASN A 227 3.65 1.78 8.48
N VAL A 228 4.94 2.00 8.68
CA VAL A 228 5.88 0.91 8.96
C VAL A 228 5.57 0.25 10.30
N LYS A 229 5.48 1.05 11.37
CA LYS A 229 5.27 0.53 12.74
C LYS A 229 3.94 -0.20 12.88
N GLU A 230 2.83 0.46 12.54
CA GLU A 230 1.51 -0.13 12.74
C GLU A 230 1.28 -1.36 11.85
N THR A 231 1.79 -1.34 10.60
CA THR A 231 1.63 -2.50 9.71
C THR A 231 2.44 -3.69 10.21
N GLU A 232 3.68 -3.47 10.66
CA GLU A 232 4.56 -4.52 11.18
C GLU A 232 4.00 -5.12 12.48
N ASP A 233 3.58 -4.26 13.42
CA ASP A 233 3.03 -4.69 14.71
C ASP A 233 1.75 -5.54 14.49
N GLU A 234 0.83 -5.08 13.66
CA GLU A 234 -0.40 -5.82 13.37
C GLU A 234 -0.14 -7.09 12.53
N ALA A 235 0.80 -7.05 11.59
CA ALA A 235 1.16 -8.21 10.80
C ALA A 235 1.80 -9.30 11.66
N GLY A 236 2.72 -8.95 12.54
CA GLY A 236 3.33 -9.88 13.49
C GLY A 236 2.31 -10.52 14.44
N ARG A 237 1.34 -9.73 14.90
CA ARG A 237 0.28 -10.19 15.81
C ARG A 237 -0.77 -11.07 15.10
N LEU A 238 -1.22 -10.69 13.89
CA LEU A 238 -2.36 -11.31 13.21
C LEU A 238 -1.99 -12.38 12.19
N PHE A 239 -0.77 -12.32 11.67
CA PHE A 239 -0.24 -13.21 10.62
C PHE A 239 1.15 -13.77 10.95
N PRO A 240 1.44 -14.27 12.16
CA PRO A 240 2.81 -14.56 12.62
C PRO A 240 3.58 -15.52 11.71
N GLN A 241 2.89 -16.46 11.02
CA GLN A 241 3.49 -17.42 10.09
C GLN A 241 3.20 -17.12 8.61
N LYS A 242 2.43 -16.05 8.36
CA LYS A 242 1.96 -15.67 7.02
C LYS A 242 2.37 -14.25 6.65
N TYR A 243 3.37 -13.71 7.33
CA TYR A 243 3.94 -12.39 7.10
C TYR A 243 5.35 -12.48 6.54
N PHE A 244 5.64 -11.72 5.50
CA PHE A 244 6.95 -11.61 4.88
C PHE A 244 7.29 -10.13 4.71
N GLY A 245 8.22 -9.64 5.53
CA GLY A 245 8.77 -8.29 5.43
C GLY A 245 10.04 -8.29 4.59
N MET A 246 10.20 -7.29 3.72
CA MET A 246 11.41 -7.12 2.91
C MET A 246 11.78 -5.66 2.72
N ARG A 247 13.06 -5.40 2.46
CA ARG A 247 13.57 -4.08 2.11
C ARG A 247 13.64 -3.91 0.60
N PHE A 248 13.24 -2.73 0.12
CA PHE A 248 13.35 -2.37 -1.29
C PHE A 248 14.80 -2.39 -1.78
N GLU A 249 15.72 -1.95 -0.94
CA GLU A 249 17.16 -1.88 -1.24
C GLU A 249 17.77 -3.28 -1.41
N ASP A 250 17.33 -4.25 -0.61
CA ASP A 250 17.76 -5.65 -0.75
C ASP A 250 17.22 -6.24 -2.06
N LEU A 251 15.98 -5.90 -2.44
CA LEU A 251 15.40 -6.28 -3.72
C LEU A 251 16.20 -5.71 -4.90
N LEU A 252 16.71 -4.47 -4.79
CA LEU A 252 17.55 -3.87 -5.83
C LEU A 252 18.92 -4.52 -5.93
N SER A 253 19.54 -4.85 -4.79
CA SER A 253 20.91 -5.37 -4.74
C SER A 253 21.01 -6.88 -5.05
N MET A 254 20.02 -7.66 -4.63
CA MET A 254 19.97 -9.13 -4.75
C MET A 254 18.60 -9.61 -5.27
N PRO A 255 18.16 -9.15 -6.45
CA PRO A 255 16.77 -9.32 -6.88
C PRO A 255 16.35 -10.79 -7.05
N PHE A 256 17.24 -11.67 -7.54
CA PHE A 256 16.90 -13.07 -7.69
C PHE A 256 16.77 -13.79 -6.34
N ASP A 257 17.64 -13.48 -5.38
CA ASP A 257 17.61 -14.11 -4.07
C ASP A 257 16.38 -13.67 -3.27
N GLU A 258 16.07 -12.37 -3.27
CA GLU A 258 14.90 -11.82 -2.60
C GLU A 258 13.60 -12.34 -3.23
N MET A 259 13.52 -12.39 -4.56
CA MET A 259 12.37 -12.97 -5.24
C MET A 259 12.24 -14.46 -5.01
N SER A 260 13.35 -15.19 -4.92
CA SER A 260 13.34 -16.62 -4.58
C SER A 260 12.81 -16.88 -3.18
N LYS A 261 13.18 -16.05 -2.18
CA LYS A 261 12.61 -16.11 -0.82
C LYS A 261 11.11 -15.84 -0.84
N LEU A 262 10.69 -14.80 -1.54
CA LEU A 262 9.29 -14.43 -1.67
C LEU A 262 8.45 -15.53 -2.34
N TRP A 263 8.88 -16.07 -3.48
CA TRP A 263 8.14 -17.13 -4.16
C TRP A 263 8.03 -18.41 -3.32
N ARG A 264 9.10 -18.80 -2.59
CA ARG A 264 9.01 -19.91 -1.63
C ARG A 264 8.01 -19.62 -0.51
N PHE A 265 8.04 -18.40 0.04
CA PHE A 265 7.05 -17.97 1.02
C PHE A 265 5.62 -18.04 0.46
N LEU A 266 5.39 -17.67 -0.78
CA LEU A 266 4.11 -17.78 -1.44
C LEU A 266 3.67 -19.24 -1.71
N GLY A 267 4.57 -20.21 -1.60
CA GLY A 267 4.27 -21.64 -1.78
C GLY A 267 4.65 -22.18 -3.15
N VAL A 268 5.51 -21.46 -3.87
CA VAL A 268 6.12 -21.96 -5.11
C VAL A 268 7.18 -23.00 -4.76
N LYS A 269 7.11 -24.17 -5.40
CA LYS A 269 8.04 -25.28 -5.14
C LYS A 269 9.29 -25.23 -6.01
N LYS A 270 9.17 -24.81 -7.26
CA LYS A 270 10.26 -24.84 -8.24
C LYS A 270 10.58 -23.42 -8.72
N ILE A 271 11.84 -23.02 -8.56
CA ILE A 271 12.36 -21.72 -9.00
C ILE A 271 13.47 -22.00 -10.00
N ASP A 272 13.21 -21.74 -11.25
CA ASP A 272 14.16 -22.03 -12.33
C ASP A 272 15.13 -20.88 -12.56
N LYS A 273 16.38 -21.21 -12.86
CA LYS A 273 17.44 -20.22 -13.14
C LYS A 273 17.15 -19.31 -14.35
N TYR A 274 16.25 -19.71 -15.26
CA TYR A 274 15.86 -18.83 -16.37
C TYR A 274 15.18 -17.53 -15.89
N LEU A 275 14.62 -17.54 -14.69
CA LEU A 275 14.02 -16.35 -14.07
C LEU A 275 15.04 -15.24 -13.81
N VAL A 276 16.33 -15.57 -13.67
CA VAL A 276 17.41 -14.56 -13.54
C VAL A 276 17.39 -13.60 -14.72
N LYS A 277 17.31 -14.15 -15.96
CA LYS A 277 17.27 -13.32 -17.18
C LYS A 277 16.00 -12.47 -17.24
N LYS A 278 14.85 -13.04 -16.85
CA LYS A 278 13.58 -12.30 -16.82
C LYS A 278 13.60 -11.18 -15.78
N ILE A 279 14.12 -11.45 -14.58
CA ILE A 279 14.27 -10.43 -13.53
C ILE A 279 15.16 -9.29 -14.03
N LYS A 280 16.32 -9.61 -14.63
CA LYS A 280 17.23 -8.59 -15.16
C LYS A 280 16.53 -7.72 -16.20
N ALA A 281 15.89 -8.33 -17.20
CA ALA A 281 15.16 -7.59 -18.22
C ALA A 281 14.04 -6.73 -17.63
N GLU A 282 13.32 -7.24 -16.62
CA GLU A 282 12.24 -6.50 -15.96
C GLU A 282 12.76 -5.31 -15.14
N MET A 283 13.90 -5.44 -14.48
CA MET A 283 14.53 -4.34 -13.75
C MET A 283 15.09 -3.26 -14.64
N GLU A 284 15.58 -3.63 -15.83
CA GLU A 284 16.07 -2.69 -16.85
C GLU A 284 14.93 -2.00 -17.60
N SER A 285 13.73 -2.58 -17.60
CA SER A 285 12.57 -2.02 -18.26
C SER A 285 11.90 -0.94 -17.40
N ASN A 286 11.47 0.13 -18.06
CA ASN A 286 10.61 1.16 -17.44
C ASN A 286 9.35 1.35 -18.28
N PRO A 287 8.29 0.55 -18.07
CA PRO A 287 7.06 0.64 -18.87
C PRO A 287 6.33 1.97 -18.72
N ASP A 288 6.65 2.75 -17.69
CA ASP A 288 6.06 4.08 -17.45
C ASP A 288 6.97 5.22 -17.91
N GLU A 289 8.02 4.94 -18.69
CA GLU A 289 9.06 5.92 -19.03
C GLU A 289 8.53 7.15 -19.77
N GLU A 290 7.75 6.94 -20.82
CA GLU A 290 7.16 8.04 -21.59
C GLU A 290 6.22 8.90 -20.74
N TRP A 291 5.40 8.26 -19.92
CA TRP A 291 4.48 8.93 -19.02
C TRP A 291 5.22 9.69 -17.91
N GLN A 292 6.28 9.10 -17.38
CA GLN A 292 7.13 9.74 -16.38
C GLN A 292 7.95 10.89 -16.96
N ALA A 293 8.45 10.76 -18.19
CA ALA A 293 9.17 11.83 -18.88
C ALA A 293 8.31 13.06 -19.09
N LYS A 294 7.09 12.89 -19.63
CA LYS A 294 6.13 14.00 -19.84
C LYS A 294 5.77 14.73 -18.55
N ARG A 295 5.74 14.04 -17.40
CA ARG A 295 5.41 14.63 -16.09
C ARG A 295 6.59 15.30 -15.40
N ASN A 296 7.81 14.89 -15.70
CA ASN A 296 9.02 15.33 -14.98
C ASN A 296 9.84 16.36 -15.76
N GLU A 297 9.33 16.90 -16.88
CA GLU A 297 10.03 17.92 -17.66
C GLU A 297 10.47 19.08 -16.76
N GLY A 298 11.77 19.23 -16.59
CA GLY A 298 12.42 20.35 -15.93
C GLY A 298 12.50 20.35 -14.40
N ILE A 299 11.91 19.37 -13.69
CA ILE A 299 11.92 19.39 -12.20
C ILE A 299 12.70 18.22 -11.59
N ALA A 300 12.63 17.04 -12.17
CA ALA A 300 13.21 15.83 -11.59
C ALA A 300 14.16 15.08 -12.55
N SER A 301 14.56 15.71 -13.65
CA SER A 301 15.41 15.10 -14.69
C SER A 301 16.79 14.68 -14.18
N PHE A 302 17.27 15.30 -13.10
CA PHE A 302 18.55 15.00 -12.47
C PHE A 302 18.52 13.82 -11.48
N LEU A 303 17.32 13.28 -11.18
CA LEU A 303 17.19 12.16 -10.25
C LEU A 303 17.18 10.83 -10.99
N PRO A 304 18.14 9.94 -10.72
CA PRO A 304 18.06 8.57 -11.20
C PRO A 304 16.81 7.88 -10.62
N LYS A 305 15.94 7.40 -11.50
CA LYS A 305 14.69 6.74 -11.08
C LYS A 305 14.98 5.34 -10.54
N GLY A 306 14.22 4.94 -9.53
CA GLY A 306 14.33 3.60 -8.94
C GLY A 306 15.60 3.32 -8.14
N GLN A 307 16.47 4.31 -7.94
CA GLN A 307 17.68 4.15 -7.14
C GLN A 307 17.45 4.43 -5.66
N ALA A 308 18.29 3.83 -4.83
CA ALA A 308 18.38 4.08 -3.41
C ALA A 308 19.50 5.07 -3.09
N GLY A 309 19.39 5.79 -1.97
CA GLY A 309 20.44 6.65 -1.45
C GLY A 309 20.47 8.09 -2.00
N ASN A 310 19.48 8.49 -2.80
CA ASN A 310 19.40 9.87 -3.32
C ASN A 310 19.33 10.94 -2.22
N TRP A 311 18.86 10.57 -1.04
CA TRP A 311 18.73 11.46 0.11
C TRP A 311 20.09 12.03 0.56
N SER A 312 21.17 11.28 0.43
CA SER A 312 22.49 11.68 0.94
C SER A 312 23.02 12.98 0.31
N ARG A 313 22.64 13.29 -0.92
CA ARG A 313 23.02 14.50 -1.65
C ARG A 313 21.95 15.58 -1.68
N LEU A 314 20.69 15.25 -1.38
CA LEU A 314 19.56 16.19 -1.48
C LEU A 314 19.13 16.77 -0.13
N PHE A 315 19.46 16.09 0.97
CA PHE A 315 19.13 16.58 2.30
C PHE A 315 20.16 17.59 2.76
N THR A 316 19.69 18.72 3.23
CA THR A 316 20.49 19.63 4.04
C THR A 316 20.68 19.07 5.46
N GLU A 317 21.61 19.59 6.25
CA GLU A 317 21.78 19.18 7.65
C GLU A 317 20.51 19.45 8.49
N LYS A 318 19.77 20.52 8.17
CA LYS A 318 18.47 20.79 8.78
C LYS A 318 17.44 19.71 8.44
N ASP A 319 17.36 19.27 7.18
CA ASP A 319 16.43 18.22 6.76
C ASP A 319 16.74 16.88 7.47
N LYS A 320 18.02 16.53 7.56
CA LYS A 320 18.49 15.35 8.30
C LYS A 320 18.06 15.41 9.77
N SER A 321 18.27 16.57 10.43
CA SER A 321 17.90 16.76 11.84
C SER A 321 16.40 16.57 12.05
N ILE A 322 15.55 17.22 11.22
CA ILE A 322 14.09 17.12 11.33
C ILE A 322 13.61 15.70 11.07
N PHE A 323 14.15 15.04 10.03
CA PHE A 323 13.74 13.66 9.69
C PHE A 323 14.18 12.67 10.78
N LYS A 324 15.37 12.85 11.32
CA LYS A 324 15.96 12.03 12.39
C LYS A 324 15.12 12.08 13.67
N GLU A 325 14.69 13.27 14.07
CA GLU A 325 13.80 13.48 15.23
C GLU A 325 12.53 12.61 15.13
N VAL A 326 11.95 12.49 13.94
CA VAL A 326 10.67 11.81 13.73
C VAL A 326 10.84 10.32 13.45
N ALA A 327 11.87 9.95 12.68
CA ALA A 327 11.97 8.62 12.05
C ALA A 327 13.25 7.86 12.39
N GLY A 328 14.15 8.42 13.20
CA GLY A 328 15.46 7.84 13.48
C GLY A 328 15.41 6.42 14.02
N GLU A 329 14.53 6.15 14.98
CA GLU A 329 14.37 4.80 15.58
C GLU A 329 13.94 3.75 14.56
N ILE A 330 13.01 4.10 13.66
CA ILE A 330 12.53 3.16 12.63
C ILE A 330 13.61 2.91 11.57
N LEU A 331 14.42 3.93 11.24
CA LEU A 331 15.57 3.74 10.34
C LEU A 331 16.58 2.74 10.94
N ILE A 332 16.86 2.82 12.24
CA ILE A 332 17.75 1.90 12.95
C ILE A 332 17.14 0.49 12.97
N LYS A 333 15.88 0.36 13.37
CA LYS A 333 15.15 -0.91 13.41
C LYS A 333 15.21 -1.65 12.08
N TRP A 334 15.03 -0.94 10.97
CA TRP A 334 15.07 -1.49 9.61
C TRP A 334 16.47 -1.48 8.98
N LYS A 335 17.53 -1.18 9.76
CA LYS A 335 18.94 -1.19 9.33
C LYS A 335 19.24 -0.22 8.16
N TYR A 336 18.51 0.90 8.09
CA TYR A 336 18.81 2.02 7.20
C TYR A 336 19.82 3.00 7.79
N ALA A 337 19.99 2.96 9.10
CA ALA A 337 21.02 3.65 9.85
C ALA A 337 21.56 2.73 10.95
N LYS A 338 22.83 2.92 11.34
CA LYS A 338 23.43 2.18 12.46
C LYS A 338 23.02 2.79 13.80
N ASP A 339 22.99 4.08 13.84
CA ASP A 339 22.67 4.91 14.99
C ASP A 339 22.05 6.24 14.53
N LEU A 340 22.00 7.24 15.40
CA LEU A 340 21.49 8.58 15.08
C LEU A 340 22.56 9.56 14.54
N ASN A 341 23.80 9.11 14.28
CA ASN A 341 24.91 9.94 13.85
C ASN A 341 25.14 9.87 12.31
N TRP A 342 24.09 10.09 11.53
CA TRP A 342 24.15 10.06 10.05
C TRP A 342 23.75 11.39 9.45
#